data_c72e4cf0b92b35802ef08c0525f64e8d
#
_entry.id   c72e4cf0b92b35802ef08c0525f64e8d
#
_cell.length_a   1.000
_cell.length_b   1.000
_cell.length_c   1.000
_cell.angle_alpha   90.00
_cell.angle_beta   90.00
_cell.angle_gamma   90.00
#
_symmetry.space_group_name_H-M   'P 1'
#
loop_
_entity.id
_entity.type
_entity.pdbx_description
1 polymer ?
#
loop_
_entity_poly.entity_id
_entity_poly.type
_entity_poly.pdbx_seq_one_letter_code
_entity_poly.pdbx_strand_id
1 'polypeptide(L)'
;MSHSAPTDNSGTEQLRDRIAEVLTRARQRTHTLTDCVDEAELVAQHSQLMSPLVWDLAHIGNQEELWLVRDVGGRDPVRADIDELYDAFKHARATRPALPLLDPAQARGYVGTVRDKVWDVLERSDLRGRPLVDGGFAFGMIAQHEQQHDETMLATHQLRTGSVVLSGAAAPTSATPVTGEVVIPAGEFTMGTSTEAWALDNERPAHRVVVPGFAIDAAPVTNEQYLAFIDDGGYERPELWSARGWAHRTEAGLVAPQFWERDPSGRWWRRVFGVMTPLRPHQPVVHVCWFEAEAYANWAGKRLPTEAEWEKAARFDPATGASRRFPWGDADPDAVTANLGQRHLEPAEVGAYPAGASPAGVHQMIGDVWEWTASGFEAYPGFRAFPYREYSEVFFGGDYRVLRGGSFGTDPVACRSTFRNWDHPIRRQIFAGFRLARDLRAGEGE
;
A
#
# COMPACT_ATOMS: atom_id res chain seq x y z
N MET A 1 5.56 -26.95 46.94
CA MET A 1 5.87 -25.51 46.71
C MET A 1 6.01 -25.35 45.20
N SER A 2 4.96 -24.80 44.61
CA SER A 2 4.89 -24.56 43.15
C SER A 2 5.62 -23.26 42.85
N HIS A 3 6.75 -23.33 42.17
CA HIS A 3 7.42 -22.12 41.65
C HIS A 3 6.64 -21.69 40.41
N SER A 4 5.84 -20.62 40.55
CA SER A 4 5.36 -19.84 39.42
C SER A 4 6.60 -19.21 38.75
N ALA A 5 6.80 -19.50 37.48
CA ALA A 5 7.78 -18.77 36.67
C ALA A 5 7.44 -17.28 36.70
N PRO A 6 8.43 -16.37 36.75
CA PRO A 6 8.16 -14.94 36.66
C PRO A 6 7.47 -14.68 35.32
N THR A 7 6.28 -14.11 35.38
CA THR A 7 5.59 -13.58 34.20
C THR A 7 6.49 -12.55 33.55
N ASP A 8 6.80 -12.71 32.28
CA ASP A 8 7.60 -11.78 31.49
C ASP A 8 6.79 -10.47 31.26
N ASN A 9 6.77 -9.63 32.28
CA ASN A 9 6.07 -8.34 32.28
C ASN A 9 6.74 -7.34 31.34
N SER A 10 8.04 -7.46 31.13
CA SER A 10 8.82 -6.51 30.32
C SER A 10 8.44 -6.60 28.84
N GLY A 11 8.27 -7.82 28.30
CA GLY A 11 7.84 -8.00 26.90
C GLY A 11 6.41 -7.52 26.63
N THR A 12 5.52 -7.66 27.62
CA THR A 12 4.14 -7.16 27.50
C THR A 12 4.07 -5.64 27.56
N GLU A 13 4.87 -4.98 28.39
CA GLU A 13 4.95 -3.50 28.41
C GLU A 13 5.53 -2.96 27.12
N GLN A 14 6.62 -3.51 26.60
CA GLN A 14 7.18 -3.13 25.30
C GLN A 14 6.18 -3.26 24.17
N LEU A 15 5.36 -4.32 24.18
CA LEU A 15 4.30 -4.50 23.20
C LEU A 15 3.20 -3.43 23.33
N ARG A 16 2.80 -3.07 24.57
CA ARG A 16 1.85 -1.96 24.81
C ARG A 16 2.39 -0.62 24.32
N ASP A 17 3.65 -0.32 24.60
CA ASP A 17 4.30 0.91 24.14
C ASP A 17 4.32 0.98 22.61
N ARG A 18 4.68 -0.12 21.94
CA ARG A 18 4.65 -0.22 20.48
C ARG A 18 3.24 -0.02 19.91
N ILE A 19 2.23 -0.63 20.52
CA ILE A 19 0.82 -0.46 20.12
C ILE A 19 0.42 1.01 20.28
N ALA A 20 0.73 1.61 21.43
CA ALA A 20 0.41 3.01 21.69
C ALA A 20 1.07 3.96 20.69
N GLU A 21 2.33 3.70 20.35
CA GLU A 21 3.07 4.47 19.34
C GLU A 21 2.40 4.41 17.97
N VAL A 22 2.08 3.20 17.45
CA VAL A 22 1.52 3.06 16.10
C VAL A 22 0.10 3.63 16.01
N LEU A 23 -0.73 3.46 17.05
CA LEU A 23 -2.07 4.05 17.11
C LEU A 23 -2.02 5.59 17.19
N THR A 24 -1.08 6.13 17.97
CA THR A 24 -0.87 7.58 18.07
C THR A 24 -0.43 8.16 16.73
N ARG A 25 0.54 7.53 16.08
CA ARG A 25 1.05 7.95 14.77
C ARG A 25 -0.02 7.91 13.70
N ALA A 26 -0.85 6.85 13.67
CA ALA A 26 -1.97 6.75 12.74
C ALA A 26 -2.94 7.93 12.93
N ARG A 27 -3.42 8.20 14.15
CA ARG A 27 -4.34 9.29 14.42
C ARG A 27 -3.74 10.68 14.13
N GLN A 28 -2.45 10.88 14.40
CA GLN A 28 -1.75 12.11 14.03
C GLN A 28 -1.75 12.33 12.51
N ARG A 29 -1.59 11.23 11.74
CA ARG A 29 -1.67 11.28 10.28
C ARG A 29 -3.07 11.63 9.81
N THR A 30 -4.08 10.95 10.34
CA THR A 30 -5.49 11.25 10.08
C THR A 30 -5.79 12.74 10.32
N HIS A 31 -5.35 13.30 11.46
CA HIS A 31 -5.51 14.73 11.73
C HIS A 31 -4.77 15.62 10.72
N THR A 32 -3.54 15.28 10.36
CA THR A 32 -2.79 16.03 9.35
C THR A 32 -3.57 16.13 8.02
N LEU A 33 -4.24 15.05 7.62
CA LEU A 33 -4.98 14.97 6.36
C LEU A 33 -6.39 15.56 6.43
N THR A 34 -6.98 15.67 7.61
CA THR A 34 -8.36 16.19 7.78
C THR A 34 -8.42 17.62 8.28
N ASP A 35 -7.40 18.08 9.03
CA ASP A 35 -7.39 19.42 9.60
C ASP A 35 -6.74 20.48 8.68
N CYS A 36 -6.10 20.04 7.59
CA CYS A 36 -5.51 20.95 6.60
C CYS A 36 -6.55 21.55 5.62
N VAL A 37 -7.79 21.08 5.65
CA VAL A 37 -8.90 21.57 4.80
C VAL A 37 -10.03 22.14 5.66
N ASP A 38 -10.85 23.02 5.07
CA ASP A 38 -12.05 23.52 5.73
C ASP A 38 -13.20 22.48 5.76
N GLU A 39 -14.27 22.79 6.47
CA GLU A 39 -15.39 21.86 6.63
C GLU A 39 -16.14 21.59 5.31
N ALA A 40 -16.17 22.56 4.39
CA ALA A 40 -16.80 22.40 3.08
C ALA A 40 -16.01 21.39 2.23
N GLU A 41 -14.69 21.50 2.22
CA GLU A 41 -13.79 20.55 1.54
C GLU A 41 -13.84 19.16 2.19
N LEU A 42 -13.98 19.08 3.53
CA LEU A 42 -14.01 17.82 4.27
C LEU A 42 -15.24 16.96 3.90
N VAL A 43 -16.39 17.60 3.62
CA VAL A 43 -17.62 16.91 3.22
C VAL A 43 -17.75 16.75 1.69
N ALA A 44 -16.93 17.44 0.91
CA ALA A 44 -16.97 17.37 -0.54
C ALA A 44 -16.45 16.01 -1.06
N GLN A 45 -17.04 15.53 -2.15
CA GLN A 45 -16.51 14.40 -2.91
C GLN A 45 -15.67 14.92 -4.07
N HIS A 46 -14.35 14.78 -3.98
CA HIS A 46 -13.42 15.26 -5.01
C HIS A 46 -13.31 14.34 -6.23
N SER A 47 -13.79 13.11 -6.11
CA SER A 47 -13.90 12.14 -7.20
C SER A 47 -14.91 11.05 -6.84
N GLN A 48 -15.66 10.55 -7.81
CA GLN A 48 -16.55 9.39 -7.60
C GLN A 48 -15.81 8.10 -7.21
N LEU A 49 -14.50 8.05 -7.41
CA LEU A 49 -13.64 6.93 -7.01
C LEU A 49 -13.25 6.99 -5.52
N MET A 50 -13.49 8.12 -4.85
CA MET A 50 -13.07 8.38 -3.48
C MET A 50 -14.27 8.78 -2.62
N SER A 51 -14.16 8.53 -1.33
CA SER A 51 -15.15 9.01 -0.35
C SER A 51 -14.91 10.49 -0.02
N PRO A 52 -15.90 11.20 0.52
CA PRO A 52 -15.62 12.41 1.29
C PRO A 52 -14.65 12.12 2.44
N LEU A 53 -13.73 13.03 2.74
CA LEU A 53 -12.75 12.85 3.82
C LEU A 53 -13.43 12.62 5.19
N VAL A 54 -14.57 13.26 5.43
CA VAL A 54 -15.36 13.08 6.67
C VAL A 54 -15.90 11.66 6.79
N TRP A 55 -16.21 11.00 5.67
CA TRP A 55 -16.64 9.60 5.70
C TRP A 55 -15.49 8.69 6.12
N ASP A 56 -14.29 8.87 5.54
CA ASP A 56 -13.10 8.08 5.92
C ASP A 56 -12.75 8.29 7.40
N LEU A 57 -12.81 9.53 7.90
CA LEU A 57 -12.59 9.86 9.31
C LEU A 57 -13.53 9.09 10.22
N ALA A 58 -14.85 9.14 9.99
CA ALA A 58 -15.82 8.46 10.84
C ALA A 58 -15.77 6.93 10.68
N HIS A 59 -15.50 6.43 9.48
CA HIS A 59 -15.32 5.00 9.23
C HIS A 59 -14.13 4.42 10.00
N ILE A 60 -12.99 5.11 10.04
CA ILE A 60 -11.84 4.74 10.87
C ILE A 60 -12.27 4.59 12.33
N GLY A 61 -12.99 5.57 12.87
CA GLY A 61 -13.50 5.51 14.24
C GLY A 61 -14.47 4.36 14.47
N ASN A 62 -15.35 4.07 13.50
CA ASN A 62 -16.32 2.98 13.61
C ASN A 62 -15.61 1.62 13.63
N GLN A 63 -14.62 1.39 12.77
CA GLN A 63 -13.84 0.14 12.77
C GLN A 63 -13.01 0.00 14.06
N GLU A 64 -12.43 1.08 14.54
CA GLU A 64 -11.71 1.09 15.82
C GLU A 64 -12.66 0.76 17.00
N GLU A 65 -13.85 1.31 17.01
CA GLU A 65 -14.88 0.99 18.02
C GLU A 65 -15.28 -0.47 17.96
N LEU A 66 -15.66 -0.98 16.78
CA LEU A 66 -16.12 -2.36 16.60
C LEU A 66 -15.10 -3.36 17.14
N TRP A 67 -13.84 -3.23 16.72
CA TRP A 67 -12.82 -4.22 17.04
C TRP A 67 -12.19 -4.04 18.41
N LEU A 68 -11.85 -2.81 18.80
CA LEU A 68 -11.09 -2.59 20.02
C LEU A 68 -11.96 -2.32 21.23
N VAL A 69 -13.02 -1.53 21.09
CA VAL A 69 -13.90 -1.21 22.23
C VAL A 69 -14.86 -2.36 22.52
N ARG A 70 -15.53 -2.89 21.47
CA ARG A 70 -16.57 -3.91 21.63
C ARG A 70 -15.98 -5.31 21.69
N ASP A 71 -15.25 -5.77 20.64
CA ASP A 71 -14.82 -7.18 20.55
C ASP A 71 -13.66 -7.51 21.48
N VAL A 72 -12.64 -6.65 21.55
CA VAL A 72 -11.52 -6.82 22.48
C VAL A 72 -11.92 -6.44 23.90
N GLY A 73 -12.49 -5.25 24.07
CA GLY A 73 -12.80 -4.67 25.38
C GLY A 73 -14.10 -5.18 26.03
N GLY A 74 -14.99 -5.81 25.26
CA GLY A 74 -16.29 -6.26 25.75
C GLY A 74 -17.16 -5.13 26.31
N ARG A 75 -17.03 -3.91 25.76
CA ARG A 75 -17.70 -2.70 26.25
C ARG A 75 -18.90 -2.33 25.40
N ASP A 76 -19.81 -1.57 25.99
CA ASP A 76 -20.97 -1.01 25.29
C ASP A 76 -20.53 -0.08 24.15
N PRO A 77 -21.28 -0.05 23.04
CA PRO A 77 -21.04 0.85 21.92
C PRO A 77 -21.00 2.32 22.34
N VAL A 78 -20.16 3.11 21.65
CA VAL A 78 -20.25 4.58 21.68
C VAL A 78 -21.43 5.03 20.81
N ARG A 79 -21.50 4.46 19.57
CA ARG A 79 -22.50 4.82 18.55
C ARG A 79 -22.89 3.62 17.69
N ALA A 80 -23.73 2.70 18.21
CA ALA A 80 -24.22 1.57 17.41
C ALA A 80 -25.16 1.97 16.26
N ASP A 81 -25.76 3.16 16.33
CA ASP A 81 -26.71 3.67 15.34
C ASP A 81 -26.06 4.05 13.99
N ILE A 82 -24.72 4.14 13.93
CA ILE A 82 -23.99 4.50 12.71
C ILE A 82 -23.26 3.32 12.05
N ASP A 83 -23.33 2.11 12.61
CA ASP A 83 -22.58 0.96 12.09
C ASP A 83 -22.90 0.68 10.61
N GLU A 84 -24.19 0.66 10.26
CA GLU A 84 -24.59 0.45 8.87
C GLU A 84 -24.21 1.59 7.93
N LEU A 85 -24.16 2.83 8.46
CA LEU A 85 -23.82 4.02 7.70
C LEU A 85 -22.36 4.02 7.24
N TYR A 86 -21.48 3.51 8.10
CA TYR A 86 -20.03 3.46 7.83
C TYR A 86 -19.54 2.08 7.41
N ASP A 87 -20.43 1.16 7.07
CA ASP A 87 -20.08 -0.12 6.44
C ASP A 87 -19.67 0.10 4.97
N ALA A 88 -18.39 -0.11 4.69
CA ALA A 88 -17.81 0.10 3.35
C ALA A 88 -18.41 -0.81 2.27
N PHE A 89 -18.99 -1.95 2.65
CA PHE A 89 -19.61 -2.92 1.72
C PHE A 89 -21.05 -2.57 1.37
N LYS A 90 -21.75 -1.82 2.22
CA LYS A 90 -23.14 -1.41 1.98
C LYS A 90 -23.25 -0.21 1.04
N HIS A 91 -22.23 0.64 1.00
CA HIS A 91 -22.29 1.90 0.29
C HIS A 91 -21.12 2.08 -0.68
N ALA A 92 -21.43 2.10 -1.98
CA ALA A 92 -20.46 2.43 -3.01
C ALA A 92 -19.92 3.86 -2.80
N ARG A 93 -18.63 4.08 -3.06
CA ARG A 93 -17.98 5.40 -2.86
C ARG A 93 -18.74 6.54 -3.51
N ALA A 94 -19.22 6.35 -4.75
CA ALA A 94 -19.96 7.36 -5.51
C ALA A 94 -21.28 7.80 -4.84
N THR A 95 -21.89 6.99 -3.97
CA THR A 95 -23.16 7.28 -3.32
C THR A 95 -23.01 7.84 -1.90
N ARG A 96 -21.81 7.79 -1.33
CA ARG A 96 -21.54 8.22 0.07
C ARG A 96 -21.89 9.68 0.36
N PRO A 97 -21.75 10.65 -0.57
CA PRO A 97 -22.14 12.04 -0.32
C PRO A 97 -23.64 12.24 -0.03
N ALA A 98 -24.49 11.33 -0.49
CA ALA A 98 -25.95 11.41 -0.27
C ALA A 98 -26.40 10.78 1.06
N LEU A 99 -25.50 10.17 1.83
CA LEU A 99 -25.78 9.55 3.10
C LEU A 99 -25.88 10.62 4.22
N PRO A 100 -26.63 10.36 5.29
CA PRO A 100 -26.72 11.25 6.46
C PRO A 100 -25.44 11.14 7.32
N LEU A 101 -24.30 11.55 6.76
CA LEU A 101 -23.02 11.46 7.43
C LEU A 101 -22.97 12.32 8.70
N LEU A 102 -22.13 11.96 9.64
CA LEU A 102 -21.76 12.83 10.75
C LEU A 102 -21.15 14.12 10.17
N ASP A 103 -21.52 15.27 10.72
CA ASP A 103 -20.83 16.50 10.40
C ASP A 103 -19.37 16.47 10.90
N PRO A 104 -18.49 17.37 10.43
CA PRO A 104 -17.08 17.36 10.82
C PRO A 104 -16.82 17.40 12.33
N ALA A 105 -17.60 18.18 13.08
CA ALA A 105 -17.46 18.29 14.53
C ALA A 105 -17.88 17.00 15.23
N GLN A 106 -19.00 16.42 14.81
CA GLN A 106 -19.49 15.13 15.30
C GLN A 106 -18.49 14.00 15.01
N ALA A 107 -17.94 13.94 13.77
CA ALA A 107 -16.97 12.93 13.39
C ALA A 107 -15.69 13.02 14.24
N ARG A 108 -15.14 14.24 14.43
CA ARG A 108 -13.97 14.45 15.29
C ARG A 108 -14.25 14.09 16.75
N GLY A 109 -15.41 14.50 17.30
CA GLY A 109 -15.82 14.15 18.65
C GLY A 109 -15.96 12.64 18.84
N TYR A 110 -16.54 11.96 17.85
CA TYR A 110 -16.71 10.51 17.86
C TYR A 110 -15.37 9.76 17.88
N VAL A 111 -14.47 10.04 16.94
CA VAL A 111 -13.17 9.35 16.89
C VAL A 111 -12.30 9.63 18.12
N GLY A 112 -12.42 10.82 18.71
CA GLY A 112 -11.75 11.14 19.97
C GLY A 112 -12.30 10.30 21.14
N THR A 113 -13.62 10.24 21.29
CA THR A 113 -14.28 9.43 22.34
C THR A 113 -13.95 7.94 22.21
N VAL A 114 -13.92 7.42 20.98
CA VAL A 114 -13.53 6.01 20.72
C VAL A 114 -12.08 5.78 21.16
N ARG A 115 -11.16 6.64 20.76
CA ARG A 115 -9.73 6.51 21.09
C ARG A 115 -9.47 6.56 22.60
N ASP A 116 -10.18 7.40 23.35
CA ASP A 116 -10.08 7.45 24.82
C ASP A 116 -10.47 6.10 25.45
N LYS A 117 -11.52 5.45 24.94
CA LYS A 117 -11.91 4.12 25.39
C LYS A 117 -10.89 3.04 24.99
N VAL A 118 -10.26 3.18 23.84
CA VAL A 118 -9.23 2.23 23.36
C VAL A 118 -8.00 2.25 24.26
N TRP A 119 -7.59 3.42 24.76
CA TRP A 119 -6.50 3.50 25.74
C TRP A 119 -6.81 2.71 27.01
N ASP A 120 -8.02 2.85 27.53
CA ASP A 120 -8.49 2.08 28.68
C ASP A 120 -8.54 0.55 28.41
N VAL A 121 -8.90 0.15 27.18
CA VAL A 121 -8.91 -1.26 26.78
C VAL A 121 -7.48 -1.79 26.67
N LEU A 122 -6.58 -1.05 26.06
CA LEU A 122 -5.16 -1.45 25.91
C LEU A 122 -4.49 -1.66 27.27
N GLU A 123 -4.71 -0.74 28.21
CA GLU A 123 -4.14 -0.83 29.56
C GLU A 123 -4.56 -2.11 30.30
N ARG A 124 -5.83 -2.53 30.11
CA ARG A 124 -6.43 -3.67 30.83
C ARG A 124 -6.38 -5.00 30.07
N SER A 125 -6.02 -4.97 28.78
CA SER A 125 -6.01 -6.18 27.96
C SER A 125 -4.84 -7.10 28.32
N ASP A 126 -5.14 -8.40 28.48
CA ASP A 126 -4.12 -9.43 28.38
C ASP A 126 -3.87 -9.68 26.89
N LEU A 127 -2.68 -9.27 26.40
CA LEU A 127 -2.30 -9.38 24.99
C LEU A 127 -1.89 -10.81 24.61
N ARG A 128 -2.50 -11.83 25.25
CA ARG A 128 -2.21 -13.25 25.09
C ARG A 128 -3.50 -14.09 25.08
N GLY A 129 -3.40 -15.28 24.53
CA GLY A 129 -4.37 -16.37 24.68
C GLY A 129 -5.50 -16.38 23.66
N ARG A 130 -6.23 -15.31 23.42
CA ARG A 130 -7.24 -15.27 22.34
C ARG A 130 -6.59 -14.84 21.03
N PRO A 131 -6.85 -15.50 19.88
CA PRO A 131 -6.23 -15.14 18.60
C PRO A 131 -6.36 -13.65 18.24
N LEU A 132 -7.50 -13.03 18.58
CA LEU A 132 -7.76 -11.61 18.27
C LEU A 132 -6.84 -10.64 19.04
N VAL A 133 -6.37 -11.02 20.23
CA VAL A 133 -5.52 -10.16 21.07
C VAL A 133 -4.08 -10.65 21.18
N ASP A 134 -3.81 -11.88 20.78
CA ASP A 134 -2.49 -12.49 20.90
C ASP A 134 -1.45 -11.69 20.12
N GLY A 135 -0.35 -11.32 20.77
CA GLY A 135 0.66 -10.44 20.20
C GLY A 135 0.15 -9.04 19.80
N GLY A 136 -1.02 -8.61 20.33
CA GLY A 136 -1.64 -7.32 20.01
C GLY A 136 -2.27 -7.26 18.63
N PHE A 137 -2.66 -8.39 18.04
CA PHE A 137 -3.12 -8.49 16.64
C PHE A 137 -4.21 -7.46 16.29
N ALA A 138 -5.31 -7.39 17.05
CA ALA A 138 -6.41 -6.47 16.75
C ALA A 138 -5.98 -5.00 16.75
N PHE A 139 -5.11 -4.61 17.68
CA PHE A 139 -4.56 -3.24 17.73
C PHE A 139 -3.67 -2.96 16.52
N GLY A 140 -2.80 -3.91 16.14
CA GLY A 140 -1.98 -3.82 14.94
C GLY A 140 -2.82 -3.78 13.65
N MET A 141 -3.90 -4.56 13.57
CA MET A 141 -4.84 -4.56 12.46
C MET A 141 -5.53 -3.20 12.32
N ILE A 142 -6.01 -2.61 13.41
CA ILE A 142 -6.68 -1.29 13.39
C ILE A 142 -5.69 -0.18 13.06
N ALA A 143 -4.47 -0.22 13.56
CA ALA A 143 -3.44 0.74 13.15
C ALA A 143 -3.14 0.65 11.65
N GLN A 144 -3.06 -0.56 11.08
CA GLN A 144 -2.90 -0.77 9.64
C GLN A 144 -4.11 -0.26 8.86
N HIS A 145 -5.33 -0.54 9.34
CA HIS A 145 -6.57 -0.08 8.71
C HIS A 145 -6.64 1.46 8.67
N GLU A 146 -6.36 2.15 9.78
CA GLU A 146 -6.32 3.61 9.82
C GLU A 146 -5.29 4.16 8.82
N GLN A 147 -4.07 3.60 8.78
CA GLN A 147 -3.03 4.03 7.85
C GLN A 147 -3.34 3.72 6.37
N GLN A 148 -4.08 2.66 6.06
CA GLN A 148 -4.57 2.39 4.71
C GLN A 148 -5.61 3.45 4.28
N HIS A 149 -6.47 3.90 5.20
CA HIS A 149 -7.37 5.01 4.96
C HIS A 149 -6.64 6.35 4.88
N ASP A 150 -5.57 6.57 5.64
CA ASP A 150 -4.70 7.75 5.50
C ASP A 150 -4.08 7.82 4.10
N GLU A 151 -3.63 6.70 3.52
CA GLU A 151 -3.15 6.67 2.14
C GLU A 151 -4.30 6.93 1.14
N THR A 152 -5.51 6.43 1.41
CA THR A 152 -6.71 6.73 0.62
C THR A 152 -7.06 8.23 0.67
N MET A 153 -7.03 8.85 1.85
CA MET A 153 -7.23 10.31 2.00
C MET A 153 -6.12 11.09 1.31
N LEU A 154 -4.87 10.62 1.35
CA LEU A 154 -3.78 11.26 0.61
C LEU A 154 -4.03 11.21 -0.90
N ALA A 155 -4.54 10.10 -1.45
CA ALA A 155 -4.94 10.01 -2.85
C ALA A 155 -6.13 10.96 -3.17
N THR A 156 -7.04 11.17 -2.23
CA THR A 156 -8.10 12.19 -2.36
C THR A 156 -7.50 13.60 -2.45
N HIS A 157 -6.50 13.92 -1.63
CA HIS A 157 -5.79 15.20 -1.73
C HIS A 157 -5.06 15.38 -3.08
N GLN A 158 -4.50 14.32 -3.64
CA GLN A 158 -3.90 14.36 -4.97
C GLN A 158 -4.95 14.65 -6.07
N LEU A 159 -6.18 14.18 -5.91
CA LEU A 159 -7.29 14.44 -6.85
C LEU A 159 -7.88 15.85 -6.73
N ARG A 160 -7.79 16.48 -5.56
CA ARG A 160 -8.34 17.83 -5.34
C ARG A 160 -7.78 18.84 -6.34
N THR A 161 -8.62 19.79 -6.72
CA THR A 161 -8.26 20.92 -7.59
C THR A 161 -8.25 22.28 -6.86
N GLY A 162 -8.50 22.28 -5.56
CA GLY A 162 -8.48 23.47 -4.70
C GLY A 162 -7.07 23.98 -4.36
N SER A 163 -6.99 24.82 -3.34
CA SER A 163 -5.71 25.35 -2.85
C SER A 163 -4.76 24.23 -2.38
N VAL A 164 -3.47 24.49 -2.53
CA VAL A 164 -2.42 23.60 -2.00
C VAL A 164 -2.48 23.60 -0.47
N VAL A 165 -2.70 22.43 0.14
CA VAL A 165 -2.83 22.29 1.60
C VAL A 165 -1.79 21.34 2.19
N LEU A 166 -1.14 20.52 1.36
CA LEU A 166 -0.09 19.60 1.77
C LEU A 166 1.25 20.02 1.17
N SER A 167 2.28 19.97 1.97
CA SER A 167 3.66 20.17 1.54
C SER A 167 4.55 19.11 2.20
N GLY A 168 5.49 18.57 1.45
CA GLY A 168 6.48 17.59 1.94
C GLY A 168 7.90 18.07 1.70
N ALA A 169 8.85 17.49 2.41
CA ALA A 169 10.26 17.65 2.08
C ALA A 169 10.53 17.09 0.67
N ALA A 170 11.47 17.69 -0.05
CA ALA A 170 11.90 17.17 -1.34
C ALA A 170 12.37 15.71 -1.21
N ALA A 171 11.93 14.86 -2.13
CA ALA A 171 12.35 13.46 -2.13
C ALA A 171 13.85 13.33 -2.47
N PRO A 172 14.56 12.35 -1.89
CA PRO A 172 15.96 12.12 -2.15
C PRO A 172 16.27 11.87 -3.62
N THR A 173 17.42 12.39 -4.06
CA THR A 173 17.99 12.14 -5.38
C THR A 173 19.09 11.10 -5.32
N SER A 174 19.43 10.50 -6.46
CA SER A 174 20.55 9.56 -6.58
C SER A 174 21.66 10.15 -7.44
N ALA A 175 22.89 10.05 -6.96
CA ALA A 175 24.06 10.43 -7.77
C ALA A 175 24.25 9.50 -8.97
N THR A 176 23.79 8.25 -8.88
CA THR A 176 23.88 7.24 -9.93
C THR A 176 22.58 6.46 -9.97
N PRO A 177 21.66 6.76 -10.89
CA PRO A 177 20.43 6.00 -11.06
C PRO A 177 20.71 4.51 -11.29
N VAL A 178 19.94 3.66 -10.63
CA VAL A 178 20.04 2.21 -10.79
C VAL A 178 19.36 1.80 -12.10
N THR A 179 20.05 1.02 -12.90
CA THR A 179 19.55 0.51 -14.19
C THR A 179 19.89 -0.97 -14.36
N GLY A 180 19.32 -1.59 -15.38
CA GLY A 180 19.59 -2.99 -15.74
C GLY A 180 18.67 -3.98 -15.03
N GLU A 181 19.06 -5.23 -15.08
CA GLU A 181 18.30 -6.38 -14.57
C GLU A 181 19.12 -7.19 -13.59
N VAL A 182 18.43 -7.83 -12.66
CA VAL A 182 18.99 -8.80 -11.72
C VAL A 182 18.46 -10.18 -12.06
N VAL A 183 19.33 -11.16 -12.19
CA VAL A 183 18.94 -12.57 -12.38
C VAL A 183 18.61 -13.20 -11.03
N ILE A 184 17.41 -13.74 -10.94
CA ILE A 184 16.93 -14.51 -9.79
C ILE A 184 16.94 -15.99 -10.18
N PRO A 185 17.72 -16.82 -9.49
CA PRO A 185 17.83 -18.24 -9.85
C PRO A 185 16.53 -18.99 -9.61
N ALA A 186 16.32 -20.05 -10.41
CA ALA A 186 15.22 -20.97 -10.19
C ALA A 186 15.30 -21.63 -8.80
N GLY A 187 14.16 -22.03 -8.28
CA GLY A 187 14.12 -22.82 -7.04
C GLY A 187 12.97 -22.46 -6.13
N GLU A 188 12.85 -23.25 -5.11
CA GLU A 188 11.83 -23.12 -4.08
C GLU A 188 12.18 -22.01 -3.08
N PHE A 189 11.16 -21.28 -2.62
CA PHE A 189 11.28 -20.34 -1.50
C PHE A 189 10.00 -20.37 -0.64
N THR A 190 10.07 -19.79 0.55
CA THR A 190 8.89 -19.62 1.40
C THR A 190 8.24 -18.28 1.11
N MET A 191 7.01 -18.31 0.58
CA MET A 191 6.15 -17.17 0.32
C MET A 191 5.16 -16.96 1.47
N GLY A 192 4.80 -15.70 1.76
CA GLY A 192 3.91 -15.38 2.86
C GLY A 192 4.56 -15.52 4.24
N THR A 193 3.74 -15.50 5.29
CA THR A 193 4.22 -15.58 6.67
C THR A 193 3.27 -16.35 7.58
N SER A 194 3.81 -17.06 8.59
CA SER A 194 3.07 -17.63 9.71
C SER A 194 3.53 -17.10 11.06
N THR A 195 4.55 -16.25 11.08
CA THR A 195 5.21 -15.77 12.30
C THR A 195 5.08 -14.29 12.57
N GLU A 196 4.78 -13.48 11.54
CA GLU A 196 4.57 -12.04 11.71
C GLU A 196 3.26 -11.80 12.49
N ALA A 197 3.37 -11.23 13.69
CA ALA A 197 2.23 -11.11 14.62
C ALA A 197 1.06 -10.30 14.02
N TRP A 198 1.37 -9.23 13.29
CA TRP A 198 0.37 -8.33 12.71
C TRP A 198 0.13 -8.56 11.22
N ALA A 199 0.58 -9.71 10.67
CA ALA A 199 0.23 -10.06 9.30
C ALA A 199 -1.28 -10.28 9.16
N LEU A 200 -1.84 -9.74 8.09
CA LEU A 200 -3.24 -9.92 7.75
C LEU A 200 -3.48 -11.33 7.17
N ASP A 201 -4.72 -11.73 7.10
CA ASP A 201 -5.09 -13.10 6.71
C ASP A 201 -4.61 -13.48 5.31
N ASN A 202 -4.61 -12.54 4.36
CA ASN A 202 -4.18 -12.77 2.99
C ASN A 202 -2.66 -12.96 2.82
N GLU A 203 -1.86 -12.66 3.84
CA GLU A 203 -0.42 -12.93 3.87
C GLU A 203 -0.11 -14.33 4.38
N ARG A 204 -1.12 -15.07 4.84
CA ARG A 204 -1.04 -16.34 5.56
C ARG A 204 -1.71 -17.51 4.81
N PRO A 205 -1.26 -18.73 5.08
CA PRO A 205 -0.03 -19.11 5.81
C PRO A 205 1.22 -19.00 4.95
N ALA A 206 2.39 -19.03 5.58
CA ALA A 206 3.63 -19.27 4.85
C ALA A 206 3.56 -20.63 4.13
N HIS A 207 3.96 -20.68 2.86
CA HIS A 207 3.91 -21.87 2.04
C HIS A 207 5.08 -21.92 1.04
N ARG A 208 5.36 -23.12 0.54
CA ARG A 208 6.47 -23.32 -0.40
C ARG A 208 5.99 -23.07 -1.83
N VAL A 209 6.76 -22.28 -2.56
CA VAL A 209 6.50 -21.96 -3.98
C VAL A 209 7.77 -22.23 -4.80
N VAL A 210 7.64 -22.98 -5.88
CA VAL A 210 8.72 -23.16 -6.85
C VAL A 210 8.59 -22.10 -7.92
N VAL A 211 9.61 -21.26 -8.06
CA VAL A 211 9.65 -20.18 -9.06
C VAL A 211 10.75 -20.52 -10.10
N PRO A 212 10.43 -20.54 -11.40
CA PRO A 212 11.43 -20.63 -12.45
C PRO A 212 12.47 -19.51 -12.34
N GLY A 213 13.65 -19.68 -12.93
CA GLY A 213 14.62 -18.59 -13.03
C GLY A 213 14.09 -17.46 -13.91
N PHE A 214 14.29 -16.22 -13.50
CA PHE A 214 13.84 -15.03 -14.23
C PHE A 214 14.83 -13.87 -14.04
N ALA A 215 14.74 -12.89 -14.90
CA ALA A 215 15.38 -11.60 -14.69
C ALA A 215 14.32 -10.56 -14.30
N ILE A 216 14.64 -9.69 -13.36
CA ILE A 216 13.78 -8.59 -12.90
C ILE A 216 14.53 -7.27 -13.00
N ASP A 217 13.85 -6.18 -13.34
CA ASP A 217 14.45 -4.86 -13.34
C ASP A 217 15.02 -4.52 -11.97
N ALA A 218 16.23 -3.99 -11.94
CA ALA A 218 16.94 -3.65 -10.70
C ALA A 218 16.24 -2.53 -9.90
N ALA A 219 15.39 -1.74 -10.56
CA ALA A 219 14.58 -0.66 -9.96
C ALA A 219 13.23 -0.55 -10.68
N PRO A 220 12.24 0.17 -10.11
CA PRO A 220 10.99 0.49 -10.80
C PRO A 220 11.21 1.27 -12.10
N VAL A 221 10.29 1.13 -13.07
CA VAL A 221 10.30 1.90 -14.32
C VAL A 221 10.25 3.40 -14.01
N THR A 222 11.16 4.16 -14.61
CA THR A 222 11.27 5.61 -14.36
C THR A 222 10.41 6.43 -15.30
N ASN A 223 10.21 7.71 -14.97
CA ASN A 223 9.50 8.67 -15.81
C ASN A 223 10.16 8.81 -17.19
N GLU A 224 11.49 8.83 -17.27
CA GLU A 224 12.23 8.91 -18.54
C GLU A 224 11.97 7.69 -19.42
N GLN A 225 12.02 6.51 -18.83
CA GLN A 225 11.74 5.26 -19.55
C GLN A 225 10.29 5.21 -20.03
N TYR A 226 9.35 5.67 -19.18
CA TYR A 226 7.94 5.70 -19.55
C TYR A 226 7.66 6.74 -20.62
N LEU A 227 8.37 7.87 -20.61
CA LEU A 227 8.28 8.90 -21.64
C LEU A 227 8.71 8.34 -23.02
N ALA A 228 9.75 7.50 -23.08
CA ALA A 228 10.14 6.85 -24.32
C ALA A 228 9.02 5.97 -24.92
N PHE A 229 8.24 5.28 -24.09
CA PHE A 229 7.05 4.54 -24.52
C PHE A 229 5.96 5.47 -25.11
N ILE A 230 5.71 6.62 -24.45
CA ILE A 230 4.77 7.61 -24.98
C ILE A 230 5.23 8.17 -26.32
N ASP A 231 6.49 8.56 -26.43
CA ASP A 231 7.07 9.19 -27.62
C ASP A 231 7.17 8.20 -28.81
N ASP A 232 7.26 6.88 -28.54
CA ASP A 232 7.16 5.81 -29.57
C ASP A 232 5.71 5.46 -29.94
N GLY A 233 4.73 6.27 -29.49
CA GLY A 233 3.32 6.07 -29.80
C GLY A 233 2.67 4.91 -29.05
N GLY A 234 3.12 4.56 -27.87
CA GLY A 234 2.65 3.40 -27.11
C GLY A 234 1.14 3.43 -26.79
N TYR A 235 0.56 4.59 -26.66
CA TYR A 235 -0.89 4.76 -26.46
C TYR A 235 -1.71 4.67 -27.73
N GLU A 236 -1.11 4.75 -28.91
CA GLU A 236 -1.75 4.66 -30.22
C GLU A 236 -1.62 3.27 -30.88
N ARG A 237 -0.88 2.35 -30.25
CA ARG A 237 -0.51 1.04 -30.78
C ARG A 237 -1.35 -0.08 -30.10
N PRO A 238 -2.50 -0.47 -30.69
CA PRO A 238 -3.41 -1.46 -30.07
C PRO A 238 -2.77 -2.82 -29.83
N GLU A 239 -1.76 -3.20 -30.62
CA GLU A 239 -1.07 -4.47 -30.50
C GLU A 239 -0.25 -4.61 -29.19
N LEU A 240 0.02 -3.51 -28.49
CA LEU A 240 0.71 -3.52 -27.22
C LEU A 240 -0.23 -3.77 -26.03
N TRP A 241 -1.53 -3.57 -26.23
CA TRP A 241 -2.54 -3.65 -25.20
C TRP A 241 -3.31 -4.96 -25.27
N SER A 242 -3.70 -5.54 -24.15
CA SER A 242 -4.74 -6.56 -24.15
C SER A 242 -6.07 -5.97 -24.66
N ALA A 243 -6.97 -6.81 -25.16
CA ALA A 243 -8.26 -6.35 -25.68
C ALA A 243 -9.04 -5.50 -24.66
N ARG A 244 -9.01 -5.89 -23.36
CA ARG A 244 -9.64 -5.13 -22.27
C ARG A 244 -8.88 -3.83 -21.99
N GLY A 245 -7.56 -3.86 -22.02
CA GLY A 245 -6.73 -2.67 -21.83
C GLY A 245 -6.96 -1.64 -22.92
N TRP A 246 -7.05 -2.07 -24.19
CA TRP A 246 -7.33 -1.18 -25.32
C TRP A 246 -8.73 -0.56 -25.23
N ALA A 247 -9.74 -1.36 -24.84
CA ALA A 247 -11.09 -0.85 -24.63
C ALA A 247 -11.11 0.21 -23.53
N HIS A 248 -10.49 -0.06 -22.38
CA HIS A 248 -10.38 0.91 -21.28
C HIS A 248 -9.61 2.16 -21.69
N ARG A 249 -8.44 2.01 -22.34
CA ARG A 249 -7.65 3.14 -22.88
C ARG A 249 -8.50 4.05 -23.77
N THR A 250 -9.29 3.45 -24.65
CA THR A 250 -10.13 4.18 -25.60
C THR A 250 -11.30 4.89 -24.91
N GLU A 251 -12.02 4.18 -24.04
CA GLU A 251 -13.17 4.71 -23.31
C GLU A 251 -12.76 5.86 -22.36
N ALA A 252 -11.67 5.67 -21.61
CA ALA A 252 -11.16 6.67 -20.68
C ALA A 252 -10.27 7.75 -21.33
N GLY A 253 -9.97 7.64 -22.63
CA GLY A 253 -9.15 8.62 -23.37
C GLY A 253 -7.73 8.72 -22.86
N LEU A 254 -7.12 7.59 -22.46
CA LEU A 254 -5.78 7.62 -21.87
C LEU A 254 -4.71 7.95 -22.92
N VAL A 255 -3.82 8.87 -22.60
CA VAL A 255 -2.72 9.33 -23.46
C VAL A 255 -1.38 9.49 -22.73
N ALA A 256 -1.40 9.44 -21.39
CA ALA A 256 -0.25 9.58 -20.51
C ALA A 256 -0.63 9.13 -19.07
N PRO A 257 0.30 8.94 -18.14
CA PRO A 257 0.01 8.77 -16.72
C PRO A 257 -0.90 9.87 -16.18
N GLN A 258 -1.76 9.52 -15.20
CA GLN A 258 -2.66 10.52 -14.62
C GLN A 258 -1.85 11.67 -14.00
N PHE A 259 -2.36 12.91 -14.14
CA PHE A 259 -1.72 14.13 -13.68
C PHE A 259 -0.49 14.60 -14.50
N TRP A 260 -0.15 13.93 -15.61
CA TRP A 260 0.85 14.44 -16.54
C TRP A 260 0.18 15.36 -17.58
N GLU A 261 0.80 16.50 -17.83
CA GLU A 261 0.33 17.49 -18.80
C GLU A 261 1.49 18.03 -19.64
N ARG A 262 1.23 18.35 -20.92
CA ARG A 262 2.22 19.04 -21.77
C ARG A 262 2.01 20.54 -21.70
N ASP A 263 3.09 21.28 -21.53
CA ASP A 263 3.05 22.74 -21.69
C ASP A 263 3.01 23.15 -23.19
N PRO A 264 2.79 24.41 -23.52
CA PRO A 264 2.77 24.89 -24.91
C PRO A 264 4.08 24.67 -25.68
N SER A 265 5.20 24.43 -25.00
CA SER A 265 6.48 24.08 -25.61
C SER A 265 6.62 22.58 -25.88
N GLY A 266 5.64 21.77 -25.48
CA GLY A 266 5.68 20.31 -25.61
C GLY A 266 6.38 19.58 -24.47
N ARG A 267 6.86 20.28 -23.44
CA ARG A 267 7.52 19.68 -22.29
C ARG A 267 6.50 19.10 -21.32
N TRP A 268 6.82 17.94 -20.76
CA TRP A 268 5.98 17.28 -19.77
C TRP A 268 6.17 17.86 -18.36
N TRP A 269 5.03 18.06 -17.69
CA TRP A 269 4.88 18.44 -16.30
C TRP A 269 3.97 17.42 -15.62
N ARG A 270 4.03 17.37 -14.31
CA ARG A 270 3.07 16.61 -13.51
C ARG A 270 2.50 17.47 -12.39
N ARG A 271 1.27 17.22 -12.02
CA ARG A 271 0.63 17.82 -10.85
C ARG A 271 0.88 16.93 -9.63
N VAL A 272 1.46 17.52 -8.58
CA VAL A 272 1.75 16.87 -7.30
C VAL A 272 1.04 17.67 -6.21
N PHE A 273 -0.02 17.14 -5.62
CA PHE A 273 -0.87 17.78 -4.60
C PHE A 273 -1.24 19.24 -4.93
N GLY A 274 -1.69 19.47 -6.17
CA GLY A 274 -2.10 20.79 -6.66
C GLY A 274 -0.97 21.63 -7.24
N VAL A 275 0.29 21.25 -7.11
CA VAL A 275 1.45 21.98 -7.67
C VAL A 275 1.89 21.37 -8.98
N MET A 276 1.98 22.15 -10.04
CA MET A 276 2.61 21.74 -11.31
C MET A 276 4.12 21.78 -11.17
N THR A 277 4.76 20.63 -11.37
CA THR A 277 6.22 20.47 -11.27
C THR A 277 6.78 19.88 -12.56
N PRO A 278 8.02 20.25 -12.96
CA PRO A 278 8.69 19.56 -14.05
C PRO A 278 8.80 18.07 -13.77
N LEU A 279 8.63 17.26 -14.81
CA LEU A 279 8.81 15.82 -14.70
C LEU A 279 10.27 15.50 -14.34
N ARG A 280 10.48 14.75 -13.25
CA ARG A 280 11.80 14.30 -12.82
C ARG A 280 12.14 12.96 -13.48
N PRO A 281 13.16 12.89 -14.34
CA PRO A 281 13.39 11.74 -15.22
C PRO A 281 13.62 10.43 -14.45
N HIS A 282 14.38 10.47 -13.36
CA HIS A 282 14.83 9.27 -12.64
C HIS A 282 13.92 8.86 -11.47
N GLN A 283 12.79 9.55 -11.26
CA GLN A 283 11.79 9.06 -10.31
C GLN A 283 10.95 7.95 -10.94
N PRO A 284 10.50 6.95 -10.16
CA PRO A 284 9.52 5.98 -10.61
C PRO A 284 8.28 6.64 -11.23
N VAL A 285 7.79 6.09 -12.34
CA VAL A 285 6.48 6.46 -12.86
C VAL A 285 5.42 6.09 -11.85
N VAL A 286 4.46 6.97 -11.64
CA VAL A 286 3.34 6.79 -10.72
C VAL A 286 2.04 7.22 -11.36
N HIS A 287 0.91 6.75 -10.84
CA HIS A 287 -0.43 7.04 -11.39
C HIS A 287 -0.68 6.43 -12.76
N VAL A 288 -0.20 5.20 -12.95
CA VAL A 288 -0.52 4.33 -14.10
C VAL A 288 -1.40 3.18 -13.64
N CYS A 289 -2.36 2.79 -14.45
CA CYS A 289 -3.16 1.62 -14.19
C CYS A 289 -2.44 0.32 -14.63
N TRP A 290 -2.99 -0.83 -14.26
CA TRP A 290 -2.40 -2.13 -14.61
C TRP A 290 -2.30 -2.33 -16.14
N PHE A 291 -3.30 -1.89 -16.91
CA PHE A 291 -3.29 -2.01 -18.37
C PHE A 291 -2.20 -1.13 -19.01
N GLU A 292 -1.90 0.02 -18.45
CA GLU A 292 -0.79 0.88 -18.88
C GLU A 292 0.56 0.20 -18.61
N ALA A 293 0.70 -0.43 -17.44
CA ALA A 293 1.89 -1.19 -17.08
C ALA A 293 2.07 -2.44 -17.97
N GLU A 294 0.97 -3.17 -18.29
CA GLU A 294 0.97 -4.30 -19.23
C GLU A 294 1.40 -3.87 -20.64
N ALA A 295 0.85 -2.77 -21.15
CA ALA A 295 1.18 -2.24 -22.47
C ALA A 295 2.64 -1.80 -22.57
N TYR A 296 3.15 -1.12 -21.55
CA TYR A 296 4.56 -0.78 -21.44
C TYR A 296 5.43 -2.03 -21.43
N ALA A 297 5.06 -3.06 -20.68
CA ALA A 297 5.81 -4.31 -20.61
C ALA A 297 5.89 -4.99 -21.98
N ASN A 298 4.79 -5.05 -22.72
CA ASN A 298 4.76 -5.58 -24.09
C ASN A 298 5.63 -4.76 -25.05
N TRP A 299 5.59 -3.42 -24.93
CA TRP A 299 6.46 -2.54 -25.72
C TRP A 299 7.95 -2.80 -25.45
N ALA A 300 8.31 -3.02 -24.20
CA ALA A 300 9.67 -3.32 -23.80
C ALA A 300 10.11 -4.77 -24.13
N GLY A 301 9.21 -5.60 -24.69
CA GLY A 301 9.49 -7.02 -24.95
C GLY A 301 9.67 -7.85 -23.67
N LYS A 302 9.02 -7.44 -22.58
CA LYS A 302 9.08 -8.04 -21.24
C LYS A 302 7.65 -8.31 -20.74
N ARG A 303 7.52 -8.59 -19.45
CA ARG A 303 6.25 -8.78 -18.75
C ARG A 303 6.29 -8.18 -17.34
N LEU A 304 5.14 -8.05 -16.71
CA LEU A 304 5.09 -7.80 -15.28
C LEU A 304 5.56 -9.05 -14.50
N PRO A 305 6.22 -8.90 -13.35
CA PRO A 305 6.51 -10.04 -12.48
C PRO A 305 5.22 -10.63 -11.93
N THR A 306 5.18 -11.94 -11.72
CA THR A 306 4.18 -12.54 -10.85
C THR A 306 4.41 -12.10 -9.41
N GLU A 307 3.39 -12.20 -8.57
CA GLU A 307 3.51 -11.90 -7.14
C GLU A 307 4.60 -12.73 -6.46
N ALA A 308 4.71 -14.02 -6.82
CA ALA A 308 5.73 -14.91 -6.27
C ALA A 308 7.15 -14.53 -6.71
N GLU A 309 7.33 -14.13 -7.96
CA GLU A 309 8.62 -13.60 -8.46
C GLU A 309 9.00 -12.33 -7.73
N TRP A 310 8.05 -11.41 -7.57
CA TRP A 310 8.27 -10.16 -6.85
C TRP A 310 8.71 -10.42 -5.40
N GLU A 311 7.98 -11.28 -4.67
CA GLU A 311 8.29 -11.59 -3.27
C GLU A 311 9.63 -12.31 -3.12
N LYS A 312 9.93 -13.25 -4.03
CA LYS A 312 11.23 -13.94 -4.07
C LYS A 312 12.39 -12.95 -4.28
N ALA A 313 12.27 -12.06 -5.26
CA ALA A 313 13.28 -11.04 -5.54
C ALA A 313 13.48 -10.06 -4.39
N ALA A 314 12.39 -9.73 -3.66
CA ALA A 314 12.43 -8.80 -2.54
C ALA A 314 13.12 -9.36 -1.30
N ARG A 315 12.90 -10.64 -0.95
CA ARG A 315 13.20 -11.10 0.41
C ARG A 315 13.94 -12.44 0.52
N PHE A 316 14.00 -13.23 -0.54
CA PHE A 316 14.70 -14.51 -0.47
C PHE A 316 16.21 -14.31 -0.49
N ASP A 317 16.88 -14.86 0.50
CA ASP A 317 18.34 -14.84 0.61
C ASP A 317 18.89 -16.20 0.17
N PRO A 318 19.50 -16.27 -1.02
CA PRO A 318 20.02 -17.53 -1.53
C PRO A 318 21.21 -18.06 -0.73
N ALA A 319 21.93 -17.21 0.02
CA ALA A 319 23.06 -17.61 0.84
C ALA A 319 22.61 -18.39 2.10
N THR A 320 21.44 -18.07 2.64
CA THR A 320 20.90 -18.71 3.84
C THR A 320 19.72 -19.65 3.55
N GLY A 321 19.10 -19.53 2.37
CA GLY A 321 17.87 -20.23 2.01
C GLY A 321 16.63 -19.72 2.76
N ALA A 322 16.74 -18.60 3.47
CA ALA A 322 15.66 -17.99 4.27
C ALA A 322 14.99 -16.83 3.55
N SER A 323 13.74 -16.57 3.91
CA SER A 323 13.02 -15.37 3.49
C SER A 323 13.03 -14.36 4.64
N ARG A 324 13.54 -13.15 4.40
CA ARG A 324 13.61 -12.04 5.36
C ARG A 324 12.26 -11.36 5.53
N ARG A 325 12.10 -10.57 6.58
CA ARG A 325 10.91 -9.72 6.79
C ARG A 325 10.85 -8.57 5.78
N PHE A 326 11.96 -7.88 5.60
CA PHE A 326 12.17 -6.83 4.59
C PHE A 326 13.36 -7.18 3.69
N PRO A 327 13.55 -6.49 2.56
CA PRO A 327 14.70 -6.73 1.69
C PRO A 327 16.04 -6.66 2.42
N TRP A 328 16.23 -5.70 3.32
CA TRP A 328 17.47 -5.47 4.09
C TRP A 328 17.60 -6.34 5.35
N GLY A 329 16.54 -7.07 5.77
CA GLY A 329 16.56 -7.90 6.99
C GLY A 329 15.28 -7.77 7.79
N ASP A 330 15.40 -7.88 9.14
CA ASP A 330 14.22 -7.90 10.02
C ASP A 330 13.97 -6.57 10.76
N ALA A 331 14.89 -5.60 10.62
CA ALA A 331 14.73 -4.27 11.21
C ALA A 331 13.56 -3.50 10.56
N ASP A 332 12.79 -2.79 11.38
CA ASP A 332 11.70 -1.94 10.88
C ASP A 332 12.25 -0.87 9.90
N PRO A 333 11.46 -0.43 8.91
CA PRO A 333 11.88 0.58 7.95
C PRO A 333 12.20 1.93 8.62
N ASP A 334 13.22 2.58 8.10
CA ASP A 334 13.64 3.92 8.54
C ASP A 334 13.87 4.89 7.35
N ALA A 335 14.45 6.05 7.64
CA ALA A 335 14.69 7.09 6.66
C ALA A 335 15.81 6.78 5.65
N VAL A 336 16.61 5.73 5.87
CA VAL A 336 17.73 5.35 4.99
C VAL A 336 17.46 4.07 4.21
N THR A 337 16.43 3.30 4.61
CA THR A 337 16.09 2.03 3.97
C THR A 337 14.95 2.14 2.96
N ALA A 338 13.95 3.02 3.19
CA ALA A 338 12.80 3.14 2.30
C ALA A 338 12.11 4.51 2.38
N ASN A 339 11.44 4.91 1.30
CA ASN A 339 10.56 6.07 1.25
C ASN A 339 9.14 5.65 1.64
N LEU A 340 8.80 5.83 2.91
CA LEU A 340 7.51 5.47 3.52
C LEU A 340 7.03 6.59 4.46
N GLY A 341 5.79 6.51 4.91
CA GLY A 341 5.25 7.33 6.00
C GLY A 341 4.98 8.78 5.61
N GLN A 342 4.80 9.07 4.32
CA GLN A 342 4.50 10.42 3.81
C GLN A 342 5.55 11.47 4.19
N ARG A 343 6.81 11.05 4.43
CA ARG A 343 7.93 11.98 4.69
C ARG A 343 8.19 12.86 3.48
N HIS A 344 8.06 12.28 2.31
CA HIS A 344 8.06 12.95 1.03
C HIS A 344 6.71 12.69 0.36
N LEU A 345 6.18 13.67 -0.35
CA LEU A 345 4.90 13.53 -1.05
C LEU A 345 5.10 13.15 -2.53
N GLU A 346 6.19 12.47 -2.82
CA GLU A 346 6.57 11.98 -4.15
C GLU A 346 7.56 10.83 -4.05
N PRO A 347 7.71 9.99 -5.08
CA PRO A 347 8.77 8.97 -5.12
C PRO A 347 10.16 9.62 -5.12
N ALA A 348 11.14 8.94 -4.54
CA ALA A 348 12.55 9.28 -4.66
C ALA A 348 13.12 8.78 -6.00
N GLU A 349 14.26 9.32 -6.42
CA GLU A 349 14.95 8.81 -7.60
C GLU A 349 15.45 7.37 -7.39
N VAL A 350 15.44 6.56 -8.45
CA VAL A 350 15.90 5.17 -8.37
C VAL A 350 17.38 5.10 -7.95
N GLY A 351 17.66 4.30 -6.92
CA GLY A 351 18.98 4.22 -6.30
C GLY A 351 19.18 5.15 -5.10
N ALA A 352 18.18 5.95 -4.70
CA ALA A 352 18.30 6.84 -3.54
C ALA A 352 18.37 6.10 -2.19
N TYR A 353 17.94 4.84 -2.15
CA TYR A 353 17.90 4.00 -0.93
C TYR A 353 18.77 2.73 -1.08
N PRO A 354 20.09 2.85 -1.19
CA PRO A 354 20.96 1.68 -1.40
C PRO A 354 20.95 0.71 -0.21
N ALA A 355 20.72 1.19 1.01
CA ALA A 355 20.61 0.34 2.21
C ALA A 355 19.33 -0.51 2.22
N GLY A 356 18.33 -0.17 1.39
CA GLY A 356 17.09 -0.90 1.22
C GLY A 356 17.12 -2.00 0.16
N ALA A 357 18.27 -2.27 -0.45
CA ALA A 357 18.40 -3.28 -1.48
C ALA A 357 18.13 -4.70 -0.94
N SER A 358 17.57 -5.55 -1.80
CA SER A 358 17.31 -6.96 -1.48
C SER A 358 18.62 -7.78 -1.45
N PRO A 359 18.59 -9.03 -0.90
CA PRO A 359 19.76 -9.90 -0.96
C PRO A 359 20.28 -10.16 -2.37
N ALA A 360 19.43 -10.11 -3.36
CA ALA A 360 19.77 -10.25 -4.77
C ALA A 360 20.28 -8.95 -5.42
N GLY A 361 20.24 -7.81 -4.71
CA GLY A 361 20.64 -6.50 -5.24
C GLY A 361 19.53 -5.75 -6.00
N VAL A 362 18.26 -6.11 -5.79
CA VAL A 362 17.12 -5.37 -6.34
C VAL A 362 16.79 -4.20 -5.42
N HIS A 363 16.67 -3.00 -5.97
CA HIS A 363 16.48 -1.76 -5.23
C HIS A 363 15.02 -1.36 -5.11
N GLN A 364 14.69 -0.62 -4.04
CA GLN A 364 13.39 0.02 -3.82
C GLN A 364 12.20 -0.94 -4.02
N MET A 365 12.36 -2.17 -3.48
CA MET A 365 11.27 -3.14 -3.41
C MET A 365 10.23 -2.76 -2.34
N ILE A 366 10.56 -1.82 -1.46
CA ILE A 366 9.70 -1.31 -0.40
C ILE A 366 9.69 0.23 -0.49
N GLY A 367 8.48 0.80 -0.47
CA GLY A 367 8.26 2.24 -0.54
C GLY A 367 8.25 2.79 -1.98
N ASP A 368 8.26 4.09 -2.11
CA ASP A 368 8.17 4.88 -3.33
C ASP A 368 6.85 4.71 -4.10
N VAL A 369 6.59 3.56 -4.71
CA VAL A 369 5.37 3.25 -5.44
C VAL A 369 4.90 1.83 -5.14
N TRP A 370 3.59 1.63 -5.01
CA TRP A 370 3.02 0.31 -5.14
C TRP A 370 3.34 -0.26 -6.52
N GLU A 371 3.74 -1.52 -6.58
CA GLU A 371 4.10 -2.14 -7.85
C GLU A 371 3.04 -3.13 -8.31
N TRP A 372 2.48 -2.88 -9.51
CA TRP A 372 1.58 -3.80 -10.17
C TRP A 372 2.29 -5.10 -10.52
N THR A 373 1.65 -6.22 -10.21
CA THR A 373 2.11 -7.56 -10.61
C THR A 373 1.18 -8.17 -11.66
N ALA A 374 1.64 -9.21 -12.34
CA ALA A 374 0.81 -9.96 -13.29
C ALA A 374 -0.30 -10.77 -12.61
N SER A 375 -0.19 -11.01 -11.29
CA SER A 375 -1.06 -11.92 -10.55
C SER A 375 -2.43 -11.31 -10.25
N GLY A 376 -3.48 -12.13 -10.39
CA GLY A 376 -4.78 -11.86 -9.77
C GLY A 376 -4.69 -11.98 -8.25
N PHE A 377 -5.67 -11.42 -7.55
CA PHE A 377 -5.74 -11.55 -6.10
C PHE A 377 -6.44 -12.85 -5.73
N GLU A 378 -5.66 -13.83 -5.30
CA GLU A 378 -6.11 -15.18 -4.98
C GLU A 378 -5.70 -15.58 -3.56
N ALA A 379 -6.45 -16.53 -2.98
CA ALA A 379 -6.11 -17.09 -1.67
C ALA A 379 -4.82 -17.92 -1.74
N TYR A 380 -3.98 -17.81 -0.72
CA TYR A 380 -2.86 -18.73 -0.56
C TYR A 380 -3.33 -20.15 -0.19
N PRO A 381 -2.58 -21.21 -0.54
CA PRO A 381 -2.89 -22.56 -0.13
C PRO A 381 -3.03 -22.66 1.41
N GLY A 382 -4.19 -23.13 1.88
CA GLY A 382 -4.48 -23.20 3.32
C GLY A 382 -4.96 -21.91 3.96
N PHE A 383 -5.30 -20.89 3.18
CA PHE A 383 -5.91 -19.64 3.64
C PHE A 383 -7.10 -19.91 4.59
N ARG A 384 -7.24 -19.05 5.59
CA ARG A 384 -8.40 -18.97 6.47
C ARG A 384 -8.68 -17.52 6.78
N ALA A 385 -9.90 -17.08 6.50
CA ALA A 385 -10.32 -15.72 6.84
C ALA A 385 -10.16 -15.44 8.35
N PHE A 386 -9.56 -14.31 8.68
CA PHE A 386 -9.37 -13.87 10.05
C PHE A 386 -9.06 -12.36 10.11
N PRO A 387 -9.71 -11.59 11.01
CA PRO A 387 -10.78 -12.04 11.91
C PRO A 387 -12.17 -12.08 11.25
N TYR A 388 -12.32 -11.56 10.03
CA TYR A 388 -13.58 -11.55 9.28
C TYR A 388 -13.33 -11.74 7.77
N ARG A 389 -14.33 -12.29 7.08
CA ARG A 389 -14.22 -12.68 5.67
C ARG A 389 -14.06 -11.50 4.73
N GLU A 390 -14.71 -10.40 5.07
CA GLU A 390 -14.82 -9.22 4.23
C GLU A 390 -13.49 -8.48 4.08
N TYR A 391 -12.48 -8.80 4.90
CA TYR A 391 -11.17 -8.17 4.72
C TYR A 391 -10.50 -8.63 3.42
N SER A 392 -10.50 -9.92 3.10
CA SER A 392 -9.80 -10.49 1.93
C SER A 392 -10.64 -11.44 1.09
N GLU A 393 -11.34 -12.40 1.73
CA GLU A 393 -11.93 -13.56 1.04
C GLU A 393 -12.93 -13.18 -0.04
N VAL A 394 -13.70 -12.11 0.16
CA VAL A 394 -14.73 -11.64 -0.79
C VAL A 394 -14.15 -11.04 -2.07
N PHE A 395 -12.86 -10.73 -2.08
CA PHE A 395 -12.15 -10.16 -3.22
C PHE A 395 -11.40 -11.20 -4.06
N PHE A 396 -11.23 -12.42 -3.56
CA PHE A 396 -10.53 -13.47 -4.30
C PHE A 396 -11.29 -13.88 -5.57
N GLY A 397 -10.53 -14.17 -6.62
CA GLY A 397 -11.09 -14.58 -7.92
C GLY A 397 -11.81 -13.47 -8.67
N GLY A 398 -11.83 -12.24 -8.13
CA GLY A 398 -12.42 -11.07 -8.79
C GLY A 398 -11.48 -10.42 -9.81
N ASP A 399 -11.93 -9.29 -10.37
CA ASP A 399 -11.13 -8.51 -11.31
C ASP A 399 -10.16 -7.59 -10.57
N TYR A 400 -9.31 -8.18 -9.73
CA TYR A 400 -8.29 -7.47 -8.96
C TYR A 400 -6.90 -7.92 -9.37
N ARG A 401 -5.95 -7.00 -9.33
CA ARG A 401 -4.53 -7.26 -9.51
C ARG A 401 -3.78 -6.95 -8.22
N VAL A 402 -2.81 -7.81 -7.92
CA VAL A 402 -1.98 -7.64 -6.72
C VAL A 402 -0.98 -6.52 -6.92
N LEU A 403 -0.87 -5.69 -5.88
CA LEU A 403 0.13 -4.65 -5.73
C LEU A 403 1.04 -5.00 -4.56
N ARG A 404 2.33 -4.72 -4.70
CA ARG A 404 3.34 -5.03 -3.69
C ARG A 404 4.22 -3.83 -3.35
N GLY A 405 4.86 -3.86 -2.19
CA GLY A 405 5.95 -2.98 -1.81
C GLY A 405 5.58 -1.74 -1.00
N GLY A 406 4.35 -1.26 -1.09
CA GLY A 406 3.98 0.04 -0.49
C GLY A 406 4.42 1.23 -1.33
N SER A 407 3.86 2.39 -1.07
CA SER A 407 4.21 3.65 -1.70
C SER A 407 4.85 4.63 -0.70
N PHE A 408 5.27 5.80 -1.15
CA PHE A 408 5.68 6.90 -0.26
C PHE A 408 4.55 7.32 0.71
N GLY A 409 3.28 7.03 0.34
CA GLY A 409 2.09 7.28 1.15
C GLY A 409 1.85 6.26 2.25
N THR A 410 2.40 5.06 2.14
CA THR A 410 2.17 3.94 3.04
C THR A 410 2.97 4.10 4.34
N ASP A 411 2.35 3.85 5.50
CA ASP A 411 3.07 3.82 6.79
C ASP A 411 3.82 2.50 6.99
N PRO A 412 4.98 2.52 7.66
CA PRO A 412 5.73 1.29 7.99
C PRO A 412 4.91 0.17 8.65
N VAL A 413 3.85 0.48 9.43
CA VAL A 413 3.01 -0.55 10.07
C VAL A 413 2.20 -1.35 9.05
N ALA A 414 1.85 -0.74 7.92
CA ALA A 414 1.10 -1.34 6.82
C ALA A 414 2.02 -1.74 5.64
N CYS A 415 3.30 -1.99 5.91
CA CYS A 415 4.27 -2.33 4.87
C CYS A 415 5.26 -3.39 5.37
N ARG A 416 5.43 -4.45 4.58
CA ARG A 416 6.43 -5.53 4.72
C ARG A 416 6.51 -6.32 3.43
N SER A 417 7.53 -7.13 3.25
CA SER A 417 7.70 -7.87 1.99
C SER A 417 6.57 -8.87 1.71
N THR A 418 5.80 -9.29 2.73
CA THR A 418 4.64 -10.18 2.58
C THR A 418 3.33 -9.45 2.41
N PHE A 419 3.28 -8.14 2.70
CA PHE A 419 2.05 -7.36 2.61
C PHE A 419 1.49 -7.39 1.18
N ARG A 420 0.19 -7.64 1.07
CA ARG A 420 -0.53 -7.73 -0.20
C ARG A 420 -1.59 -6.64 -0.26
N ASN A 421 -1.49 -5.78 -1.26
CA ASN A 421 -2.55 -4.85 -1.63
C ASN A 421 -3.15 -5.30 -2.97
N TRP A 422 -4.36 -4.86 -3.27
CA TRP A 422 -5.04 -5.18 -4.53
C TRP A 422 -5.96 -4.04 -4.94
N ASP A 423 -6.12 -3.86 -6.24
CA ASP A 423 -7.12 -2.93 -6.78
C ASP A 423 -7.57 -3.38 -8.17
N HIS A 424 -8.63 -2.78 -8.67
CA HIS A 424 -9.08 -2.99 -10.04
C HIS A 424 -8.03 -2.50 -11.06
N PRO A 425 -7.85 -3.22 -12.18
CA PRO A 425 -6.81 -2.92 -13.17
C PRO A 425 -6.95 -1.55 -13.84
N ILE A 426 -8.06 -0.86 -13.65
CA ILE A 426 -8.32 0.49 -14.19
C ILE A 426 -7.92 1.63 -13.24
N ARG A 427 -7.48 1.35 -12.03
CA ARG A 427 -7.19 2.37 -11.01
C ARG A 427 -5.88 3.08 -11.30
N ARG A 428 -5.92 4.41 -11.31
CA ARG A 428 -4.76 5.29 -11.58
C ARG A 428 -4.50 6.30 -10.48
N GLN A 429 -5.53 6.62 -9.65
CA GLN A 429 -5.44 7.61 -8.59
C GLN A 429 -4.58 7.16 -7.40
N ILE A 430 -4.30 5.87 -7.29
CA ILE A 430 -3.42 5.29 -6.28
C ILE A 430 -1.94 5.56 -6.64
N PHE A 431 -1.06 5.50 -5.66
CA PHE A 431 0.37 5.74 -5.86
C PHE A 431 1.07 4.47 -6.39
N ALA A 432 0.60 4.00 -7.55
CA ALA A 432 1.09 2.78 -8.19
C ALA A 432 1.92 3.07 -9.44
N GLY A 433 3.03 2.37 -9.52
CA GLY A 433 3.91 2.18 -10.66
C GLY A 433 4.16 0.68 -10.87
N PHE A 434 5.31 0.30 -11.41
CA PHE A 434 5.64 -1.09 -11.70
C PHE A 434 7.13 -1.26 -12.02
N ARG A 435 7.59 -2.51 -12.00
CA ARG A 435 8.86 -2.95 -12.63
C ARG A 435 8.59 -4.13 -13.55
N LEU A 436 9.54 -4.46 -14.39
CA LEU A 436 9.40 -5.54 -15.35
C LEU A 436 10.21 -6.77 -14.95
N ALA A 437 9.79 -7.90 -15.50
CA ALA A 437 10.49 -9.17 -15.45
C ALA A 437 10.52 -9.79 -16.86
N ARG A 438 11.40 -10.75 -17.06
CA ARG A 438 11.42 -11.63 -18.23
C ARG A 438 11.91 -13.01 -17.86
N ASP A 439 11.55 -13.97 -18.68
CA ASP A 439 12.10 -15.30 -18.57
C ASP A 439 13.59 -15.31 -18.96
N LEU A 440 14.36 -16.21 -18.37
CA LEU A 440 15.78 -16.33 -18.69
C LEU A 440 15.96 -16.88 -20.12
N ARG A 441 16.96 -16.35 -20.82
CA ARG A 441 17.42 -16.91 -22.10
C ARG A 441 18.25 -18.16 -21.83
N ALA A 442 18.38 -19.02 -22.84
CA ALA A 442 19.25 -20.20 -22.76
C ALA A 442 20.67 -19.81 -22.34
N GLY A 443 21.18 -20.41 -21.26
CA GLY A 443 22.51 -20.12 -20.70
C GLY A 443 22.60 -18.99 -19.68
N GLU A 444 21.48 -18.30 -19.38
CA GLU A 444 21.42 -17.35 -18.27
C GLU A 444 21.01 -18.10 -16.99
N GLY A 445 21.72 -17.91 -15.88
CA GLY A 445 21.38 -18.46 -14.57
C GLY A 445 21.96 -19.86 -14.26
N GLU A 446 22.91 -20.33 -15.04
CA GLU A 446 23.72 -21.52 -14.72
C GLU A 446 24.92 -21.19 -13.81
#